data_13be143635d77604f0c2488b28bd2472
#
_entry.id   13be143635d77604f0c2488b28bd2472
#
_cell.length_a   1.000
_cell.length_b   1.000
_cell.length_c   1.000
_cell.angle_alpha   90.00
_cell.angle_beta   90.00
_cell.angle_gamma   90.00
#
_symmetry.space_group_name_H-M   'P 1'
#
loop_
_entity.id
_entity.type
_entity.pdbx_description
1 polymer ?
#
loop_
_entity_poly.entity_id
_entity_poly.type
_entity_poly.pdbx_seq_one_letter_code
_entity_poly.pdbx_strand_id
1 'polypeptide(L)'
;MKKILLTTVAALALTMGTVDAAAKKPTSIMHVVTIKWKPGTTPEQIASALKGAETVANTYKGITRIWTKALKVQGSGYTHAIVMEFKDEATFKAYVDSPAQKEWYKIYLPLRGESTTHDITN
;
A
#
# COMPACT_ATOMS: atom_id res chain seq x y z
N MET A 1 -48.49 -39.05 -37.71
CA MET A 1 -47.06 -38.99 -37.33
C MET A 1 -46.87 -37.86 -36.34
N LYS A 2 -46.71 -38.23 -35.09
CA LYS A 2 -46.41 -37.24 -34.06
C LYS A 2 -44.90 -36.98 -34.05
N LYS A 3 -44.48 -35.80 -34.46
CA LYS A 3 -43.11 -35.39 -34.27
C LYS A 3 -42.95 -35.04 -32.80
N ILE A 4 -42.18 -35.84 -32.10
CA ILE A 4 -41.75 -35.52 -30.74
C ILE A 4 -40.64 -34.47 -30.87
N LEU A 5 -40.99 -33.23 -30.56
CA LEU A 5 -39.99 -32.20 -30.39
C LEU A 5 -39.27 -32.51 -29.07
N LEU A 6 -38.11 -33.09 -29.17
CA LEU A 6 -37.20 -33.19 -28.02
C LEU A 6 -36.64 -31.78 -27.81
N THR A 7 -37.27 -31.06 -26.91
CA THR A 7 -36.69 -29.80 -26.43
C THR A 7 -35.52 -30.22 -25.52
N THR A 8 -34.35 -30.24 -26.09
CA THR A 8 -33.14 -30.35 -25.29
C THR A 8 -33.03 -29.04 -24.51
N VAL A 9 -33.51 -29.06 -23.29
CA VAL A 9 -33.14 -28.03 -22.33
C VAL A 9 -31.65 -28.21 -22.11
N ALA A 10 -30.86 -27.43 -22.83
CA ALA A 10 -29.50 -27.26 -22.46
C ALA A 10 -29.52 -26.62 -21.07
N ALA A 11 -29.34 -27.45 -20.06
CA ALA A 11 -28.98 -26.93 -18.76
C ALA A 11 -27.67 -26.19 -18.95
N LEU A 12 -27.77 -24.85 -19.07
CA LEU A 12 -26.65 -24.00 -18.92
C LEU A 12 -26.17 -24.21 -17.47
N ALA A 13 -25.29 -25.16 -17.30
CA ALA A 13 -24.53 -25.23 -16.08
C ALA A 13 -23.76 -23.92 -16.06
N LEU A 14 -24.32 -22.91 -15.37
CA LEU A 14 -23.52 -21.81 -14.86
C LEU A 14 -22.48 -22.48 -13.97
N THR A 15 -21.34 -22.84 -14.56
CA THR A 15 -20.14 -22.92 -13.81
C THR A 15 -19.89 -21.46 -13.39
N MET A 16 -20.53 -21.05 -12.32
CA MET A 16 -20.02 -20.01 -11.49
C MET A 16 -18.61 -20.46 -11.16
N GLY A 17 -17.63 -19.99 -11.96
CA GLY A 17 -16.26 -20.12 -11.56
C GLY A 17 -16.26 -19.73 -10.10
N THR A 18 -15.77 -20.61 -9.24
CA THR A 18 -15.64 -20.28 -7.83
C THR A 18 -14.85 -19.01 -7.76
N VAL A 19 -15.57 -17.88 -7.73
CA VAL A 19 -14.97 -16.63 -7.30
C VAL A 19 -14.42 -16.98 -5.93
N ASP A 20 -13.10 -17.02 -5.82
CA ASP A 20 -12.46 -17.20 -4.53
C ASP A 20 -12.85 -15.97 -3.67
N ALA A 21 -13.99 -16.11 -2.96
CA ALA A 21 -14.53 -15.07 -2.11
C ALA A 21 -13.72 -14.92 -0.81
N ALA A 22 -12.77 -15.84 -0.56
CA ALA A 22 -11.93 -15.77 0.63
C ALA A 22 -10.91 -14.63 0.50
N ALA A 23 -10.80 -13.83 1.54
CA ALA A 23 -9.76 -12.82 1.63
C ALA A 23 -8.38 -13.48 1.62
N LYS A 24 -7.46 -12.90 0.88
CA LYS A 24 -6.08 -13.36 0.83
C LYS A 24 -5.33 -12.91 2.09
N LYS A 25 -4.40 -13.76 2.52
CA LYS A 25 -3.45 -13.45 3.60
C LYS A 25 -2.04 -13.36 3.02
N PRO A 26 -1.65 -12.23 2.43
CA PRO A 26 -0.30 -12.09 1.92
C PRO A 26 0.73 -12.11 3.06
N THR A 27 1.91 -12.62 2.77
CA THR A 27 3.03 -12.69 3.71
C THR A 27 4.05 -11.56 3.51
N SER A 28 3.74 -10.62 2.63
CA SER A 28 4.50 -9.39 2.49
C SER A 28 4.40 -8.54 3.76
N ILE A 29 5.29 -7.57 3.90
CA ILE A 29 5.30 -6.65 5.03
C ILE A 29 4.65 -5.33 4.60
N MET A 30 3.66 -4.90 5.36
CA MET A 30 3.04 -3.58 5.20
C MET A 30 3.63 -2.62 6.23
N HIS A 31 4.41 -1.66 5.76
CA HIS A 31 4.98 -0.59 6.57
C HIS A 31 4.07 0.63 6.49
N VAL A 32 3.31 0.86 7.55
CA VAL A 32 2.25 1.89 7.60
C VAL A 32 2.73 3.03 8.49
N VAL A 33 2.85 4.22 7.90
CA VAL A 33 3.28 5.41 8.61
C VAL A 33 2.18 6.47 8.52
N THR A 34 1.75 7.01 9.65
CA THR A 34 0.88 8.20 9.67
C THR A 34 1.68 9.40 10.14
N ILE A 35 1.36 10.58 9.61
CA ILE A 35 2.23 11.74 9.72
C ILE A 35 1.45 12.97 10.17
N LYS A 36 2.00 13.62 11.18
CA LYS A 36 1.69 14.98 11.58
C LYS A 36 2.90 15.86 11.24
N TRP A 37 2.71 16.80 10.34
CA TRP A 37 3.80 17.68 9.90
C TRP A 37 4.12 18.73 10.96
N LYS A 38 5.34 19.23 10.93
CA LYS A 38 5.71 20.39 11.76
C LYS A 38 4.88 21.60 11.38
N PRO A 39 4.55 22.49 12.34
CA PRO A 39 3.86 23.74 12.06
C PRO A 39 4.59 24.54 10.98
N GLY A 40 3.84 25.14 10.05
CA GLY A 40 4.39 25.94 8.96
C GLY A 40 4.90 25.14 7.76
N THR A 41 4.79 23.81 7.77
CA THR A 41 5.10 22.99 6.60
C THR A 41 4.11 23.30 5.47
N THR A 42 4.63 23.69 4.31
CA THR A 42 3.81 24.08 3.17
C THR A 42 3.27 22.87 2.39
N PRO A 43 2.16 23.02 1.63
CA PRO A 43 1.68 21.96 0.74
C PRO A 43 2.74 21.47 -0.26
N GLU A 44 3.57 22.36 -0.77
CA GLU A 44 4.66 22.03 -1.71
C GLU A 44 5.74 21.18 -1.05
N GLN A 45 6.09 21.50 0.19
CA GLN A 45 7.04 20.68 0.97
C GLN A 45 6.48 19.29 1.25
N ILE A 46 5.21 19.19 1.60
CA ILE A 46 4.53 17.91 1.80
C ILE A 46 4.54 17.10 0.50
N ALA A 47 4.16 17.71 -0.61
CA ALA A 47 4.18 17.06 -1.92
C ALA A 47 5.58 16.55 -2.28
N SER A 48 6.61 17.31 -1.99
CA SER A 48 8.01 16.91 -2.21
C SER A 48 8.40 15.71 -1.36
N ALA A 49 8.01 15.68 -0.10
CA ALA A 49 8.28 14.54 0.79
C ALA A 49 7.56 13.27 0.31
N LEU A 50 6.30 13.37 -0.10
CA LEU A 50 5.53 12.24 -0.62
C LEU A 50 6.11 11.72 -1.94
N LYS A 51 6.53 12.63 -2.83
CA LYS A 51 7.20 12.25 -4.08
C LYS A 51 8.54 11.57 -3.80
N GLY A 52 9.26 12.00 -2.79
CA GLY A 52 10.49 11.35 -2.34
C GLY A 52 10.24 9.90 -1.91
N ALA A 53 9.15 9.63 -1.20
CA ALA A 53 8.75 8.27 -0.85
C ALA A 53 8.46 7.41 -2.08
N GLU A 54 7.79 7.96 -3.07
CA GLU A 54 7.55 7.26 -4.34
C GLU A 54 8.85 6.97 -5.09
N THR A 55 9.80 7.88 -5.06
CA THR A 55 11.14 7.67 -5.64
C THR A 55 11.87 6.52 -4.94
N VAL A 56 11.79 6.45 -3.62
CA VAL A 56 12.33 5.30 -2.87
C VAL A 56 11.70 3.99 -3.34
N ALA A 57 10.37 3.95 -3.45
CA ALA A 57 9.66 2.75 -3.88
C ALA A 57 10.05 2.31 -5.29
N ASN A 58 10.31 3.26 -6.17
CA ASN A 58 10.70 2.97 -7.55
C ASN A 58 12.16 2.53 -7.68
N THR A 59 13.02 2.86 -6.74
CA THR A 59 14.45 2.59 -6.82
C THR A 59 14.92 1.48 -5.88
N TYR A 60 14.21 1.24 -4.78
CA TYR A 60 14.57 0.21 -3.83
C TYR A 60 13.93 -1.14 -4.20
N LYS A 61 14.78 -2.13 -4.52
CA LYS A 61 14.30 -3.47 -4.83
C LYS A 61 13.64 -4.11 -3.61
N GLY A 62 12.44 -4.61 -3.82
CA GLY A 62 11.69 -5.29 -2.77
C GLY A 62 10.55 -4.48 -2.19
N ILE A 63 10.45 -3.18 -2.48
CA ILE A 63 9.21 -2.45 -2.32
C ILE A 63 8.35 -2.74 -3.54
N THR A 64 7.22 -3.39 -3.33
CA THR A 64 6.34 -3.88 -4.40
C THR A 64 5.19 -2.95 -4.69
N ARG A 65 4.72 -2.24 -3.67
CA ARG A 65 3.63 -1.27 -3.79
C ARG A 65 3.83 -0.11 -2.82
N ILE A 66 3.31 1.06 -3.20
CA ILE A 66 3.34 2.26 -2.36
C ILE A 66 2.01 3.01 -2.43
N TRP A 67 1.58 3.52 -1.30
CA TRP A 67 0.45 4.44 -1.18
C TRP A 67 0.91 5.71 -0.48
N THR A 68 0.60 6.85 -1.09
CA THR A 68 0.93 8.17 -0.55
C THR A 68 -0.30 9.07 -0.40
N LYS A 69 -1.49 8.53 -0.68
CA LYS A 69 -2.75 9.26 -0.52
C LYS A 69 -3.65 8.52 0.45
N ALA A 70 -3.98 9.16 1.55
CA ALA A 70 -4.96 8.66 2.50
C ALA A 70 -6.31 9.34 2.27
N LEU A 71 -7.39 8.57 2.35
CA LEU A 71 -8.75 9.14 2.36
C LEU A 71 -9.04 9.79 3.71
N LYS A 72 -8.58 9.19 4.79
CA LYS A 72 -8.73 9.69 6.14
C LYS A 72 -7.62 9.14 7.03
N VAL A 73 -7.09 9.98 7.90
CA VAL A 73 -6.11 9.60 8.92
C VAL A 73 -6.68 9.95 10.29
N GLN A 74 -6.61 9.02 11.22
CA GLN A 74 -7.05 9.22 12.59
C GLN A 74 -5.95 9.87 13.42
N GLY A 75 -6.36 10.63 14.43
CA GLY A 75 -5.46 11.29 15.37
C GLY A 75 -5.40 12.80 15.16
N SER A 76 -5.31 13.53 16.28
CA SER A 76 -5.29 14.99 16.27
C SER A 76 -4.05 15.53 15.55
N GLY A 77 -4.26 16.27 14.46
CA GLY A 77 -3.19 16.86 13.66
C GLY A 77 -2.51 15.93 12.68
N TYR A 78 -2.87 14.64 12.65
CA TYR A 78 -2.39 13.70 11.63
C TYR A 78 -3.18 13.87 10.36
N THR A 79 -2.51 14.07 9.24
CA THR A 79 -3.14 14.42 7.97
C THR A 79 -2.76 13.50 6.81
N HIS A 80 -1.61 12.86 6.87
CA HIS A 80 -1.08 12.05 5.78
C HIS A 80 -0.67 10.66 6.26
N ALA A 81 -0.67 9.73 5.32
CA ALA A 81 -0.15 8.40 5.54
C ALA A 81 0.66 7.95 4.33
N ILE A 82 1.68 7.18 4.61
CA ILE A 82 2.48 6.48 3.59
C ILE A 82 2.42 5.01 3.94
N VAL A 83 2.14 4.17 2.95
CA VAL A 83 2.20 2.73 3.09
C VAL A 83 3.15 2.17 2.04
N MET A 84 4.15 1.45 2.48
CA MET A 84 5.08 0.71 1.63
C MET A 84 4.89 -0.78 1.86
N GLU A 85 4.73 -1.53 0.79
CA GLU A 85 4.71 -2.99 0.87
C GLU A 85 6.08 -3.54 0.47
N PHE A 86 6.65 -4.35 1.35
CA PHE A 86 7.91 -5.06 1.10
C PHE A 86 7.60 -6.52 0.80
N LYS A 87 8.32 -7.09 -0.16
CA LYS A 87 8.07 -8.47 -0.58
C LYS A 87 8.27 -9.51 0.52
N ASP A 88 9.18 -9.24 1.47
CA ASP A 88 9.51 -10.11 2.60
C ASP A 88 10.18 -9.35 3.75
N GLU A 89 10.34 -10.03 4.86
CA GLU A 89 10.94 -9.45 6.07
C GLU A 89 12.41 -9.08 5.88
N ALA A 90 13.17 -9.90 5.17
CA ALA A 90 14.58 -9.63 4.90
C ALA A 90 14.78 -8.33 4.12
N THR A 91 13.96 -8.10 3.12
CA THR A 91 13.98 -6.87 2.31
C THR A 91 13.59 -5.66 3.16
N PHE A 92 12.60 -5.81 4.03
CA PHE A 92 12.19 -4.75 4.95
C PHE A 92 13.31 -4.40 5.95
N LYS A 93 13.93 -5.38 6.56
CA LYS A 93 15.06 -5.16 7.49
C LYS A 93 16.24 -4.46 6.79
N ALA A 94 16.53 -4.85 5.55
CA ALA A 94 17.59 -4.22 4.78
C ALA A 94 17.26 -2.77 4.36
N TYR A 95 15.98 -2.41 4.30
CA TYR A 95 15.54 -1.05 4.00
C TYR A 95 15.89 -0.07 5.12
N VAL A 96 15.76 -0.49 6.36
CA VAL A 96 16.08 0.36 7.53
C VAL A 96 17.56 0.75 7.47
N ASP A 97 17.83 2.05 7.52
CA ASP A 97 19.16 2.64 7.36
C ASP A 97 19.83 2.41 6.00
N SER A 98 19.06 1.99 4.99
CA SER A 98 19.56 1.90 3.62
C SER A 98 19.92 3.27 3.04
N PRO A 99 20.80 3.33 2.03
CA PRO A 99 21.07 4.60 1.34
C PRO A 99 19.82 5.27 0.77
N ALA A 100 18.86 4.49 0.26
CA ALA A 100 17.59 5.01 -0.28
C ALA A 100 16.76 5.69 0.81
N GLN A 101 16.64 5.06 1.99
CA GLN A 101 15.93 5.65 3.12
C GLN A 101 16.64 6.91 3.62
N LYS A 102 17.94 6.87 3.78
CA LYS A 102 18.75 8.00 4.26
C LYS A 102 18.63 9.21 3.33
N GLU A 103 18.64 8.99 2.03
CA GLU A 103 18.50 10.07 1.05
C GLU A 103 17.12 10.73 1.13
N TRP A 104 16.07 9.92 1.23
CA TRP A 104 14.71 10.46 1.41
C TRP A 104 14.56 11.18 2.75
N TYR A 105 15.15 10.67 3.81
CA TYR A 105 15.07 11.26 5.14
C TYR A 105 15.65 12.66 5.22
N LYS A 106 16.57 13.02 4.34
CA LYS A 106 17.08 14.42 4.23
C LYS A 106 15.97 15.42 3.91
N ILE A 107 14.96 14.97 3.17
CA ILE A 107 13.78 15.78 2.81
C ILE A 107 12.68 15.63 3.84
N TYR A 108 12.41 14.40 4.25
CA TYR A 108 11.25 14.03 5.04
C TYR A 108 11.38 14.40 6.53
N LEU A 109 12.48 14.02 7.17
CA LEU A 109 12.65 14.22 8.61
C LEU A 109 12.59 15.67 9.05
N PRO A 110 13.12 16.65 8.30
CA PRO A 110 12.99 18.06 8.67
C PRO A 110 11.56 18.57 8.71
N LEU A 111 10.65 17.92 7.99
CA LEU A 111 9.24 18.32 7.88
C LEU A 111 8.33 17.52 8.83
N ARG A 112 8.74 16.33 9.24
CA ARG A 112 7.96 15.46 10.11
C ARG A 112 7.93 16.03 11.53
N GLY A 113 6.72 16.26 12.05
CA GLY A 113 6.50 16.57 13.45
C GLY A 113 6.44 15.29 14.28
N GLU A 114 5.30 14.61 14.25
CA GLU A 114 5.08 13.32 14.88
C GLU A 114 4.70 12.29 13.83
N SER A 115 5.02 11.04 14.08
CA SER A 115 4.58 9.94 13.24
C SER A 115 4.25 8.72 14.07
N THR A 116 3.35 7.89 13.54
CA THR A 116 3.13 6.55 14.04
C THR A 116 3.60 5.56 12.98
N THR A 117 4.13 4.43 13.39
CA THR A 117 4.58 3.39 12.47
C THR A 117 4.07 2.05 12.93
N HIS A 118 3.46 1.31 12.00
CA HIS A 118 3.00 -0.05 12.22
C HIS A 118 3.50 -0.93 11.09
N ASP A 119 4.18 -2.01 11.45
CA ASP A 119 4.68 -3.00 10.51
C ASP A 119 3.84 -4.27 10.67
N ILE A 120 3.11 -4.62 9.62
CA ILE A 120 2.06 -5.64 9.65
C ILE A 120 2.37 -6.73 8.65
N THR A 121 2.19 -7.96 9.06
CA THR A 121 2.30 -9.14 8.18
C THR A 121 1.40 -10.27 8.68
N ASN A 122 1.33 -11.34 7.91
CA ASN A 122 0.65 -12.57 8.30
C ASN A 122 1.65 -13.70 8.63
#